data_df35258c1118d372b3fea20f473d3812
#
_entry.id   df35258c1118d372b3fea20f473d3812
#
_cell.length_a   1.000
_cell.length_b   1.000
_cell.length_c   1.000
_cell.angle_alpha   90.00
_cell.angle_beta   90.00
_cell.angle_gamma   90.00
#
_symmetry.space_group_name_H-M   'P 1'
#
loop_
_entity.id
_entity.type
_entity.pdbx_description
1 polymer ?
#
loop_
_entity_poly.entity_id
_entity_poly.type
_entity_poly.pdbx_seq_one_letter_code
_entity_poly.pdbx_strand_id
1 'polypeptide(L)'
;MISVNDFKTGLTVEVDGGIWRVLEFQHVKPGKGAAFVRSKLRNLRTGAIAEKTFRAGEKVKKAQIDNKTMQYLYSSGDQYVFMDQQTYEQIELPASQIEYELNFLLENMEVHIIMFNGETLGVELPNTVNLKVAATEPGIKGDTASGGSKPATMETGLVVQVPFFVNEGDTLVINTTDGSYVSRA
;
A
#
# COMPACT_ATOMS: atom_id res chain seq x y z
N MET A 1 22.85 -10.16 -8.69
CA MET A 1 23.28 -9.16 -7.68
C MET A 1 23.33 -7.78 -8.32
N ILE A 2 22.91 -6.77 -7.58
CA ILE A 2 22.97 -5.37 -8.02
C ILE A 2 23.74 -4.56 -6.99
N SER A 3 24.34 -3.45 -7.45
CA SER A 3 24.99 -2.50 -6.55
C SER A 3 23.94 -1.60 -5.90
N VAL A 4 24.14 -1.25 -4.63
CA VAL A 4 23.28 -0.27 -3.96
C VAL A 4 23.34 1.09 -4.65
N ASN A 5 24.38 1.36 -5.43
CA ASN A 5 24.47 2.58 -6.23
C ASN A 5 23.40 2.63 -7.33
N ASP A 6 22.82 1.48 -7.70
CA ASP A 6 21.79 1.36 -8.73
C ASP A 6 20.37 1.30 -8.15
N PHE A 7 20.21 1.60 -6.86
CA PHE A 7 18.90 1.61 -6.23
C PHE A 7 17.95 2.59 -6.93
N LYS A 8 16.71 2.12 -7.08
CA LYS A 8 15.59 2.91 -7.61
C LYS A 8 14.37 2.67 -6.72
N THR A 9 13.54 3.67 -6.61
CA THR A 9 12.25 3.53 -5.90
C THR A 9 11.43 2.42 -6.56
N GLY A 10 10.91 1.50 -5.74
CA GLY A 10 10.13 0.36 -6.22
C GLY A 10 10.94 -0.90 -6.48
N LEU A 11 12.27 -0.81 -6.47
CA LEU A 11 13.14 -1.99 -6.64
C LEU A 11 12.98 -2.92 -5.45
N THR A 12 12.96 -4.23 -5.72
CA THR A 12 12.85 -5.26 -4.69
C THR A 12 14.17 -6.00 -4.55
N VAL A 13 14.64 -6.11 -3.30
CA VAL A 13 15.93 -6.72 -2.98
C VAL A 13 15.81 -7.71 -1.82
N GLU A 14 16.73 -8.66 -1.77
CA GLU A 14 16.89 -9.58 -0.64
C GLU A 14 18.02 -9.08 0.24
N VAL A 15 17.72 -8.83 1.52
CA VAL A 15 18.71 -8.41 2.51
C VAL A 15 18.43 -9.18 3.80
N ASP A 16 19.45 -9.85 4.33
CA ASP A 16 19.37 -10.60 5.59
C ASP A 16 18.18 -11.57 5.65
N GLY A 17 17.90 -12.25 4.54
CA GLY A 17 16.79 -13.20 4.45
C GLY A 17 15.43 -12.57 4.29
N GLY A 18 15.31 -11.26 4.29
CA GLY A 18 14.07 -10.53 4.07
C GLY A 18 13.93 -10.05 2.64
N ILE A 19 12.68 -9.85 2.22
CA ILE A 19 12.36 -9.26 0.91
C ILE A 19 11.92 -7.84 1.17
N TRP A 20 12.63 -6.89 0.55
CA TRP A 20 12.45 -5.46 0.82
C TRP A 20 12.21 -4.69 -0.46
N ARG A 21 11.30 -3.73 -0.40
CA ARG A 21 11.08 -2.76 -1.48
C ARG A 21 11.73 -1.44 -1.10
N VAL A 22 12.50 -0.88 -2.03
CA VAL A 22 13.14 0.43 -1.83
C VAL A 22 12.07 1.52 -1.95
N LEU A 23 11.84 2.27 -0.87
CA LEU A 23 10.90 3.39 -0.85
C LEU A 23 11.61 4.70 -1.18
N GLU A 24 12.74 4.93 -0.52
CA GLU A 24 13.57 6.11 -0.69
C GLU A 24 15.03 5.72 -0.51
N PHE A 25 15.91 6.47 -1.12
CA PHE A 25 17.34 6.28 -0.95
C PHE A 25 18.07 7.60 -1.16
N GLN A 26 19.25 7.72 -0.54
CA GLN A 26 20.08 8.90 -0.66
C GLN A 26 21.54 8.47 -0.70
N HIS A 27 22.23 8.96 -1.72
CA HIS A 27 23.70 8.81 -1.83
C HIS A 27 24.36 9.90 -1.01
N VAL A 28 25.18 9.51 -0.04
CA VAL A 28 25.86 10.46 0.84
C VAL A 28 27.37 10.31 0.65
N LYS A 29 28.04 11.43 0.37
CA LYS A 29 29.49 11.51 0.28
C LYS A 29 29.97 12.43 1.41
N PRO A 30 30.33 11.88 2.58
CA PRO A 30 30.80 12.71 3.67
C PRO A 30 32.16 13.33 3.34
N GLY A 31 32.45 14.47 3.93
CA GLY A 31 33.76 15.11 3.77
C GLY A 31 34.90 14.28 4.35
N LYS A 32 34.60 13.43 5.32
CA LYS A 32 35.54 12.46 5.92
C LYS A 32 34.81 11.12 5.99
N GLY A 33 35.48 10.03 5.62
CA GLY A 33 34.95 8.70 5.64
C GLY A 33 34.45 8.22 4.27
N ALA A 34 33.99 7.00 4.22
CA ALA A 34 33.53 6.36 2.99
C ALA A 34 32.12 6.81 2.60
N ALA A 35 31.86 6.91 1.30
CA ALA A 35 30.53 7.17 0.80
C ALA A 35 29.59 6.02 1.16
N PHE A 36 28.33 6.33 1.35
CA PHE A 36 27.31 5.34 1.69
C PHE A 36 25.96 5.68 1.06
N VAL A 37 25.07 4.68 1.03
CA VAL A 37 23.69 4.84 0.57
C VAL A 37 22.77 4.61 1.76
N ARG A 38 22.02 5.63 2.15
CA ARG A 38 20.99 5.52 3.17
C ARG A 38 19.68 5.19 2.46
N SER A 39 19.02 4.12 2.86
CA SER A 39 17.80 3.69 2.22
C SER A 39 16.69 3.45 3.23
N LYS A 40 15.47 3.72 2.79
CA LYS A 40 14.24 3.41 3.51
C LYS A 40 13.57 2.26 2.79
N LEU A 41 13.37 1.16 3.49
CA LEU A 41 12.89 -0.09 2.90
C LEU A 41 11.63 -0.56 3.60
N ARG A 42 10.73 -1.16 2.81
CA ARG A 42 9.54 -1.81 3.35
C ARG A 42 9.71 -3.33 3.24
N ASN A 43 9.54 -4.03 4.35
CA ASN A 43 9.51 -5.49 4.36
C ASN A 43 8.20 -5.97 3.73
N LEU A 44 8.29 -6.71 2.64
CA LEU A 44 7.10 -7.17 1.92
C LEU A 44 6.35 -8.29 2.63
N ARG A 45 6.98 -8.98 3.58
CA ARG A 45 6.30 -10.00 4.38
C ARG A 45 5.55 -9.44 5.58
N THR A 46 6.12 -8.43 6.24
CA THR A 46 5.58 -7.88 7.48
C THR A 46 4.95 -6.51 7.31
N GLY A 47 5.28 -5.79 6.23
CA GLY A 47 4.86 -4.41 6.02
C GLY A 47 5.68 -3.39 6.81
N ALA A 48 6.60 -3.82 7.65
CA ALA A 48 7.42 -2.92 8.47
C ALA A 48 8.35 -2.07 7.60
N ILE A 49 8.54 -0.83 8.01
CA ILE A 49 9.46 0.09 7.34
C ILE A 49 10.71 0.24 8.22
N ALA A 50 11.88 0.10 7.61
CA ALA A 50 13.15 0.24 8.29
C ALA A 50 14.13 1.03 7.44
N GLU A 51 15.05 1.74 8.10
CA GLU A 51 16.17 2.37 7.43
C GLU A 51 17.36 1.45 7.47
N LYS A 52 18.03 1.30 6.34
CA LYS A 52 19.28 0.54 6.24
C LYS A 52 20.30 1.37 5.49
N THR A 53 21.55 1.34 5.99
CA THR A 53 22.66 2.04 5.38
C THR A 53 23.62 1.03 4.80
N PHE A 54 24.00 1.24 3.55
CA PHE A 54 24.92 0.37 2.82
C PHE A 54 26.16 1.18 2.43
N ARG A 55 27.31 0.51 2.37
CA ARG A 55 28.50 1.15 1.79
C ARG A 55 28.27 1.36 0.29
N ALA A 56 28.78 2.48 -0.22
CA ALA A 56 28.69 2.72 -1.67
C ALA A 56 29.35 1.56 -2.43
N GLY A 57 28.66 1.05 -3.45
CA GLY A 57 29.11 -0.08 -4.22
C GLY A 57 28.87 -1.44 -3.61
N GLU A 58 28.32 -1.52 -2.39
CA GLU A 58 27.92 -2.80 -1.80
C GLU A 58 26.90 -3.48 -2.70
N LYS A 59 26.95 -4.80 -2.77
CA LYS A 59 26.05 -5.56 -3.62
C LYS A 59 25.00 -6.29 -2.79
N VAL A 60 23.78 -6.27 -3.28
CA VAL A 60 22.65 -7.00 -2.69
C VAL A 60 21.98 -7.83 -3.78
N LYS A 61 21.29 -8.87 -3.38
CA LYS A 61 20.59 -9.73 -4.32
C LYS A 61 19.30 -9.06 -4.74
N LYS A 62 19.05 -8.98 -6.06
CA LYS A 62 17.78 -8.49 -6.57
C LYS A 62 16.74 -9.59 -6.38
N ALA A 63 15.61 -9.26 -5.75
CA ALA A 63 14.50 -10.19 -5.61
C ALA A 63 13.58 -10.04 -6.81
N GLN A 64 13.33 -11.17 -7.50
CA GLN A 64 12.35 -11.20 -8.58
C GLN A 64 11.01 -11.59 -8.02
N ILE A 65 10.09 -10.64 -8.02
CA ILE A 65 8.71 -10.88 -7.57
C ILE A 65 7.79 -10.98 -8.78
N ASP A 66 6.78 -11.83 -8.65
CA ASP A 66 5.73 -11.97 -9.65
C ASP A 66 4.48 -11.26 -9.14
N ASN A 67 3.80 -10.55 -10.04
CA ASN A 67 2.51 -9.94 -9.77
C ASN A 67 1.46 -10.70 -10.55
N LYS A 68 0.46 -11.24 -9.84
CA LYS A 68 -0.71 -11.84 -10.48
C LYS A 68 -1.91 -10.96 -10.26
N THR A 69 -2.65 -10.66 -11.31
CA THR A 69 -3.91 -9.96 -11.19
C THR A 69 -4.99 -10.94 -10.73
N MET A 70 -5.60 -10.64 -9.59
CA MET A 70 -6.66 -11.46 -9.02
C MET A 70 -7.83 -10.60 -8.60
N GLN A 71 -9.01 -11.23 -8.50
CA GLN A 71 -10.22 -10.58 -8.03
C GLN A 71 -10.47 -10.99 -6.58
N TYR A 72 -10.71 -10.00 -5.71
CA TYR A 72 -11.17 -10.28 -4.37
C TYR A 72 -12.63 -10.75 -4.42
N LEU A 73 -12.92 -11.92 -3.88
CA LEU A 73 -14.25 -12.49 -3.93
C LEU A 73 -15.06 -12.24 -2.66
N TYR A 74 -14.58 -12.76 -1.53
CA TYR A 74 -15.30 -12.69 -0.26
C TYR A 74 -14.37 -12.99 0.91
N SER A 75 -14.85 -12.72 2.11
CA SER A 75 -14.18 -13.14 3.34
C SER A 75 -14.93 -14.28 4.00
N SER A 76 -14.18 -15.19 4.59
CA SER A 76 -14.71 -16.30 5.39
C SER A 76 -13.94 -16.35 6.69
N GLY A 77 -14.57 -15.91 7.78
CA GLY A 77 -13.84 -15.70 9.06
C GLY A 77 -12.78 -14.64 8.88
N ASP A 78 -11.55 -14.94 9.26
CA ASP A 78 -10.37 -14.06 9.08
C ASP A 78 -9.61 -14.34 7.80
N GLN A 79 -10.15 -15.16 6.89
CA GLN A 79 -9.54 -15.45 5.60
C GLN A 79 -10.21 -14.65 4.50
N TYR A 80 -9.41 -14.12 3.61
CA TYR A 80 -9.85 -13.33 2.45
C TYR A 80 -9.50 -14.08 1.19
N VAL A 81 -10.51 -14.35 0.34
CA VAL A 81 -10.38 -15.22 -0.82
C VAL A 81 -10.22 -14.39 -2.09
N PHE A 82 -9.17 -14.70 -2.85
CA PHE A 82 -8.86 -14.06 -4.12
C PHE A 82 -8.82 -15.12 -5.21
N MET A 83 -9.24 -14.76 -6.41
CA MET A 83 -9.30 -15.68 -7.54
C MET A 83 -8.59 -15.12 -8.76
N ASP A 84 -7.75 -15.96 -9.39
CA ASP A 84 -7.16 -15.64 -10.69
C ASP A 84 -8.27 -15.77 -11.74
N GLN A 85 -8.54 -14.68 -12.46
CA GLN A 85 -9.63 -14.65 -13.44
C GLN A 85 -9.35 -15.50 -14.69
N GLN A 86 -8.10 -15.87 -14.93
CA GLN A 86 -7.72 -16.69 -16.08
C GLN A 86 -7.76 -18.18 -15.76
N THR A 87 -7.18 -18.57 -14.63
CA THR A 87 -7.05 -19.98 -14.23
C THR A 87 -8.14 -20.43 -13.26
N TYR A 88 -8.87 -19.48 -12.65
CA TYR A 88 -9.87 -19.71 -11.60
C TYR A 88 -9.28 -20.30 -10.31
N GLU A 89 -7.95 -20.31 -10.18
CA GLU A 89 -7.31 -20.69 -8.93
C GLU A 89 -7.63 -19.68 -7.83
N GLN A 90 -7.94 -20.18 -6.65
CA GLN A 90 -8.24 -19.36 -5.49
C GLN A 90 -7.10 -19.46 -4.48
N ILE A 91 -6.82 -18.34 -3.84
CA ILE A 91 -5.90 -18.27 -2.70
C ILE A 91 -6.62 -17.61 -1.53
N GLU A 92 -6.18 -17.95 -0.32
CA GLU A 92 -6.69 -17.35 0.91
C GLU A 92 -5.55 -16.61 1.61
N LEU A 93 -5.83 -15.40 2.07
CA LEU A 93 -4.89 -14.62 2.85
C LEU A 93 -5.51 -14.29 4.21
N PRO A 94 -4.76 -14.46 5.31
CA PRO A 94 -5.27 -14.08 6.62
C PRO A 94 -5.37 -12.56 6.76
N ALA A 95 -6.34 -12.08 7.53
CA ALA A 95 -6.54 -10.65 7.78
C ALA A 95 -5.27 -9.99 8.32
N SER A 96 -4.49 -10.69 9.13
CA SER A 96 -3.25 -10.17 9.71
C SER A 96 -2.19 -9.80 8.67
N GLN A 97 -2.24 -10.42 7.49
CA GLN A 97 -1.27 -10.17 6.44
C GLN A 97 -1.65 -8.95 5.57
N ILE A 98 -2.92 -8.56 5.58
CA ILE A 98 -3.45 -7.49 4.72
C ILE A 98 -4.25 -6.44 5.49
N GLU A 99 -3.88 -6.18 6.75
CA GLU A 99 -4.64 -5.26 7.63
C GLU A 99 -4.84 -3.88 7.03
N TYR A 100 -3.79 -3.31 6.45
CA TYR A 100 -3.89 -1.99 5.83
C TYR A 100 -4.82 -2.01 4.62
N GLU A 101 -4.66 -3.02 3.77
CA GLU A 101 -5.41 -3.14 2.51
C GLU A 101 -6.91 -3.35 2.75
N LEU A 102 -7.28 -3.91 3.92
CA LEU A 102 -8.69 -4.11 4.27
C LEU A 102 -9.49 -2.82 4.33
N ASN A 103 -8.83 -1.68 4.56
CA ASN A 103 -9.48 -0.37 4.54
C ASN A 103 -10.01 0.01 3.16
N PHE A 104 -9.57 -0.67 2.11
CA PHE A 104 -9.87 -0.31 0.73
C PHE A 104 -10.51 -1.44 -0.07
N LEU A 105 -10.50 -2.68 0.42
CA LEU A 105 -10.99 -3.84 -0.32
C LEU A 105 -12.52 -3.88 -0.36
N LEU A 106 -13.06 -4.00 -1.56
CA LEU A 106 -14.46 -4.28 -1.82
C LEU A 106 -14.59 -5.57 -2.60
N GLU A 107 -15.69 -6.31 -2.42
CA GLU A 107 -15.96 -7.53 -3.18
C GLU A 107 -15.92 -7.24 -4.67
N ASN A 108 -15.33 -8.18 -5.41
CA ASN A 108 -15.14 -8.13 -6.85
C ASN A 108 -14.12 -7.11 -7.35
N MET A 109 -13.39 -6.48 -6.43
CA MET A 109 -12.30 -5.57 -6.79
C MET A 109 -11.12 -6.35 -7.35
N GLU A 110 -10.50 -5.80 -8.40
CA GLU A 110 -9.28 -6.34 -8.99
C GLU A 110 -8.06 -5.80 -8.25
N VAL A 111 -7.16 -6.69 -7.86
CA VAL A 111 -5.92 -6.35 -7.15
C VAL A 111 -4.75 -7.13 -7.73
N HIS A 112 -3.53 -6.75 -7.38
CA HIS A 112 -2.34 -7.51 -7.71
C HIS A 112 -1.88 -8.30 -6.49
N ILE A 113 -1.59 -9.59 -6.67
CA ILE A 113 -1.03 -10.44 -5.63
C ILE A 113 0.48 -10.52 -5.88
N ILE A 114 1.25 -10.15 -4.87
CA ILE A 114 2.71 -10.14 -4.93
C ILE A 114 3.23 -11.49 -4.46
N MET A 115 3.99 -12.17 -5.30
CA MET A 115 4.52 -13.51 -5.01
C MET A 115 6.04 -13.54 -5.20
N PHE A 116 6.69 -14.34 -4.37
CA PHE A 116 8.12 -14.59 -4.48
C PHE A 116 8.37 -16.08 -4.27
N ASN A 117 8.92 -16.74 -5.30
CA ASN A 117 9.17 -18.19 -5.30
C ASN A 117 7.97 -19.03 -4.85
N GLY A 118 6.78 -18.67 -5.33
CA GLY A 118 5.54 -19.36 -4.97
C GLY A 118 4.94 -18.95 -3.64
N GLU A 119 5.63 -18.13 -2.85
CA GLU A 119 5.11 -17.57 -1.59
C GLU A 119 4.32 -16.30 -1.87
N THR A 120 3.12 -16.20 -1.31
CA THR A 120 2.33 -14.98 -1.40
C THR A 120 2.81 -13.99 -0.34
N LEU A 121 3.31 -12.84 -0.78
CA LEU A 121 3.83 -11.82 0.13
C LEU A 121 2.74 -10.84 0.56
N GLY A 122 1.78 -10.53 -0.30
CA GLY A 122 0.72 -9.60 0.03
C GLY A 122 -0.07 -9.14 -1.17
N VAL A 123 -0.87 -8.10 -0.96
CA VAL A 123 -1.77 -7.52 -1.95
C VAL A 123 -1.31 -6.12 -2.28
N GLU A 124 -1.26 -5.80 -3.56
CA GLU A 124 -1.00 -4.43 -4.03
C GLU A 124 -2.28 -3.87 -4.62
N LEU A 125 -2.71 -2.73 -4.09
CA LEU A 125 -3.93 -2.06 -4.50
C LEU A 125 -3.67 -1.10 -5.66
N PRO A 126 -4.71 -0.74 -6.44
CA PRO A 126 -4.61 0.42 -7.33
C PRO A 126 -4.26 1.67 -6.53
N ASN A 127 -3.70 2.68 -7.20
CA ASN A 127 -3.33 3.94 -6.54
C ASN A 127 -4.52 4.66 -5.90
N THR A 128 -5.70 4.52 -6.51
CA THR A 128 -6.94 5.07 -5.99
C THR A 128 -8.04 4.04 -6.06
N VAL A 129 -9.01 4.17 -5.15
CA VAL A 129 -10.22 3.35 -5.14
C VAL A 129 -11.42 4.26 -4.94
N ASN A 130 -12.58 3.81 -5.40
CA ASN A 130 -13.84 4.52 -5.18
C ASN A 130 -14.57 3.87 -4.02
N LEU A 131 -14.80 4.64 -2.97
CA LEU A 131 -15.50 4.18 -1.77
C LEU A 131 -16.72 5.06 -1.51
N LYS A 132 -17.79 4.44 -1.06
CA LYS A 132 -19.03 5.12 -0.72
C LYS A 132 -19.00 5.57 0.74
N VAL A 133 -19.50 6.77 1.01
CA VAL A 133 -19.62 7.27 2.37
C VAL A 133 -20.78 6.55 3.07
N ALA A 134 -20.45 5.80 4.12
CA ALA A 134 -21.45 5.09 4.93
C ALA A 134 -22.07 6.01 5.98
N ALA A 135 -21.27 6.90 6.57
CA ALA A 135 -21.74 7.82 7.60
C ALA A 135 -20.87 9.08 7.64
N THR A 136 -21.50 10.23 7.75
CA THR A 136 -20.81 11.50 7.99
C THR A 136 -21.82 12.48 8.57
N GLU A 137 -21.32 13.48 9.29
CA GLU A 137 -22.18 14.55 9.81
C GLU A 137 -22.43 15.60 8.73
N PRO A 138 -23.57 16.30 8.75
CA PRO A 138 -23.80 17.44 7.87
C PRO A 138 -22.79 18.54 8.17
N GLY A 139 -22.29 19.18 7.12
CA GLY A 139 -21.43 20.36 7.29
C GLY A 139 -22.22 21.50 7.91
N ILE A 140 -21.62 22.15 8.93
CA ILE A 140 -22.25 23.30 9.59
C ILE A 140 -21.85 24.56 8.84
N LYS A 141 -22.84 25.35 8.45
CA LYS A 141 -22.66 26.62 7.76
C LYS A 141 -21.94 27.60 8.68
N GLY A 142 -20.79 28.10 8.28
CA GLY A 142 -19.93 28.96 9.08
C GLY A 142 -18.58 28.34 9.44
N ASP A 143 -18.50 27.02 9.52
CA ASP A 143 -17.25 26.33 9.78
C ASP A 143 -16.35 26.26 8.53
N THR A 144 -16.87 26.69 7.38
CA THR A 144 -16.18 26.65 6.10
C THR A 144 -15.25 27.85 5.86
N ALA A 145 -15.27 28.84 6.76
CA ALA A 145 -14.50 30.08 6.57
C ALA A 145 -12.99 29.84 6.46
N SER A 146 -12.49 28.74 6.99
CA SER A 146 -11.07 28.36 6.96
C SER A 146 -10.78 27.16 6.07
N GLY A 147 -11.74 26.73 5.23
CA GLY A 147 -11.57 25.52 4.42
C GLY A 147 -11.47 24.25 5.24
N GLY A 148 -12.21 24.18 6.36
CA GLY A 148 -12.15 23.04 7.27
C GLY A 148 -12.65 21.74 6.67
N SER A 149 -12.39 20.66 7.38
CA SER A 149 -12.78 19.31 7.01
C SER A 149 -13.57 18.65 8.14
N LYS A 150 -14.22 17.55 7.80
CA LYS A 150 -14.94 16.71 8.77
C LYS A 150 -14.62 15.25 8.53
N PRO A 151 -14.78 14.39 9.56
CA PRO A 151 -14.59 12.95 9.36
C PRO A 151 -15.78 12.33 8.62
N ALA A 152 -15.47 11.39 7.73
CA ALA A 152 -16.47 10.54 7.07
C ALA A 152 -16.05 9.09 7.21
N THR A 153 -16.99 8.23 7.57
CA THR A 153 -16.75 6.79 7.63
C THR A 153 -17.17 6.17 6.30
N MET A 154 -16.23 5.51 5.66
CA MET A 154 -16.47 4.86 4.37
C MET A 154 -17.10 3.47 4.56
N GLU A 155 -17.63 2.90 3.48
CA GLU A 155 -18.29 1.58 3.51
C GLU A 155 -17.38 0.46 4.01
N THR A 156 -16.06 0.63 3.93
CA THR A 156 -15.08 -0.34 4.44
C THR A 156 -14.75 -0.16 5.92
N GLY A 157 -15.25 0.90 6.55
CA GLY A 157 -14.92 1.28 7.92
C GLY A 157 -13.78 2.30 8.04
N LEU A 158 -13.14 2.62 6.93
CA LEU A 158 -12.07 3.64 6.91
C LEU A 158 -12.65 5.01 7.22
N VAL A 159 -12.00 5.76 8.13
CA VAL A 159 -12.37 7.14 8.43
C VAL A 159 -11.44 8.07 7.66
N VAL A 160 -12.02 9.01 6.92
CA VAL A 160 -11.29 9.94 6.05
C VAL A 160 -11.74 11.38 6.36
N GLN A 161 -10.78 12.31 6.38
CA GLN A 161 -11.09 13.73 6.47
C GLN A 161 -11.54 14.23 5.10
N VAL A 162 -12.74 14.78 5.04
CA VAL A 162 -13.38 15.20 3.77
C VAL A 162 -13.86 16.64 3.87
N PRO A 163 -14.05 17.35 2.73
CA PRO A 163 -14.66 18.67 2.74
C PRO A 163 -16.08 18.63 3.30
N PHE A 164 -16.56 19.76 3.83
CA PHE A 164 -17.88 19.84 4.45
C PHE A 164 -19.04 19.54 3.50
N PHE A 165 -18.84 19.71 2.17
CA PHE A 165 -19.89 19.46 1.18
C PHE A 165 -20.17 17.99 0.92
N VAL A 166 -19.35 17.08 1.44
CA VAL A 166 -19.53 15.65 1.24
C VAL A 166 -20.68 15.15 2.10
N ASN A 167 -21.55 14.34 1.51
CA ASN A 167 -22.74 13.79 2.15
C ASN A 167 -22.69 12.27 2.21
N GLU A 168 -23.46 11.72 3.13
CA GLU A 168 -23.69 10.28 3.19
C GLU A 168 -24.26 9.79 1.86
N GLY A 169 -23.72 8.67 1.37
CA GLY A 169 -24.08 8.10 0.08
C GLY A 169 -23.24 8.57 -1.09
N ASP A 170 -22.44 9.62 -0.91
CA ASP A 170 -21.51 10.07 -1.97
C ASP A 170 -20.42 9.02 -2.19
N THR A 171 -19.98 8.88 -3.43
CA THR A 171 -18.83 8.04 -3.77
C THR A 171 -17.60 8.93 -3.93
N LEU A 172 -16.52 8.57 -3.23
CA LEU A 172 -15.30 9.36 -3.18
C LEU A 172 -14.14 8.59 -3.77
N VAL A 173 -13.22 9.32 -4.41
CA VAL A 173 -11.94 8.77 -4.83
C VAL A 173 -10.97 8.90 -3.65
N ILE A 174 -10.42 7.78 -3.21
CA ILE A 174 -9.52 7.70 -2.05
C ILE A 174 -8.15 7.23 -2.53
N ASN A 175 -7.11 7.91 -2.07
CA ASN A 175 -5.73 7.55 -2.33
C ASN A 175 -5.35 6.37 -1.43
N THR A 176 -4.94 5.24 -2.01
CA THR A 176 -4.61 4.04 -1.24
C THR A 176 -3.23 4.12 -0.58
N THR A 177 -2.38 5.05 -0.98
CA THR A 177 -1.06 5.21 -0.39
C THR A 177 -1.14 5.73 1.05
N ASP A 178 -2.03 6.69 1.29
CA ASP A 178 -2.18 7.34 2.60
C ASP A 178 -3.62 7.34 3.15
N GLY A 179 -4.59 6.83 2.40
CA GLY A 179 -5.99 6.80 2.82
C GLY A 179 -6.70 8.15 2.74
N SER A 180 -6.15 9.10 1.98
CA SER A 180 -6.70 10.46 1.92
C SER A 180 -7.76 10.63 0.82
N TYR A 181 -8.62 11.62 1.03
CA TYR A 181 -9.60 12.06 0.04
C TYR A 181 -8.91 12.75 -1.13
N VAL A 182 -9.31 12.38 -2.35
CA VAL A 182 -8.82 13.02 -3.58
C VAL A 182 -9.91 13.90 -4.18
N SER A 183 -11.07 13.34 -4.46
CA SER A 183 -12.19 14.03 -5.09
C SER A 183 -13.47 13.20 -4.93
N ARG A 184 -14.61 13.79 -5.33
CA ARG A 184 -15.81 12.99 -5.55
C ARG A 184 -15.68 12.26 -6.89
N ALA A 185 -16.15 11.03 -6.90
CA ALA A 185 -16.14 10.22 -8.11
C ALA A 185 -17.21 10.69 -9.10
#